data_35811bd577373340db5feabd8ea05504
#
_entry.id   35811bd577373340db5feabd8ea05504
#
_cell.length_a   1.000
_cell.length_b   1.000
_cell.length_c   1.000
_cell.angle_alpha   90.00
_cell.angle_beta   90.00
_cell.angle_gamma   90.00
#
_symmetry.space_group_name_H-M   'P 1'
#
loop_
_entity.id
_entity.type
_entity.pdbx_description
1 polymer ?
#
loop_
_entity_poly.entity_id
_entity_poly.type
_entity_poly.pdbx_seq_one_letter_code
_entity_poly.pdbx_strand_id
1 'polypeptide(L)'
;VRWLRGQTIRGRITLWAVFIAVLLVSAAGFAFRAAVETIVAASTHTLLTANGAQFETSINQGTTENFSKPSEDQLVAVVNPQGKVMVSSLPDSLEDRIGTLVRLDKGLKTVQIHANLQYDVVNEPVTVSTGTWHVIEARNSESGQAALDGLTLVLVIGVVLLVIGFGVSTWLVSGLALRPVTRMREQASRLSHSSTADTLPVGPVRDELSALAETLNDFITSVRASADRERQMIADASHELRTPVAVLRTQLQLAHLSTGDARALEKEITAAEGTLDRLSNLTTNLLTLSRIEAEETPPTTTGDQLVAEFLSCMDRAIILGSTRSVSVDFTNARVRPKIRVAIRPVDFAGLVDNLVSNAIAASPPGSAVSVTLSQDSDNLVITVVDSGHGMSDEFLQVAFDRFSRPTSSRPRAIGGSGLGLAIVRAIVSRSGGDARLEPRAEGGMRAVATLPLLES
;
A
#
# COMPACT_ATOMS: atom_id res chain seq x y z
N VAL A 1 -2.96 7.35 27.21
CA VAL A 1 -2.81 6.57 25.97
C VAL A 1 -4.15 6.00 25.47
N ARG A 2 -5.12 5.66 26.34
CA ARG A 2 -6.46 5.15 25.94
C ARG A 2 -7.35 6.19 25.24
N TRP A 3 -7.21 7.46 25.58
CA TRP A 3 -8.00 8.58 25.02
C TRP A 3 -7.66 8.88 23.55
N LEU A 4 -6.44 8.56 23.09
CA LEU A 4 -5.99 8.76 21.70
C LEU A 4 -6.58 7.75 20.70
N ARG A 5 -7.16 6.65 21.15
CA ARG A 5 -7.69 5.59 20.25
C ARG A 5 -9.02 5.96 19.58
N GLY A 6 -9.74 6.96 20.08
CA GLY A 6 -11.01 7.43 19.51
C GLY A 6 -10.89 8.62 18.56
N GLN A 7 -9.70 9.22 18.41
CA GLN A 7 -9.53 10.42 17.60
C GLN A 7 -9.23 10.09 16.14
N THR A 8 -9.74 10.94 15.24
CA THR A 8 -9.43 10.89 13.82
C THR A 8 -7.93 11.12 13.57
N ILE A 9 -7.40 10.61 12.46
CA ILE A 9 -5.99 10.82 12.04
C ILE A 9 -5.65 12.31 12.04
N ARG A 10 -6.55 13.14 11.54
CA ARG A 10 -6.45 14.61 11.55
C ARG A 10 -6.22 15.16 12.97
N GLY A 11 -7.04 14.73 13.93
CA GLY A 11 -6.93 15.17 15.32
C GLY A 11 -5.60 14.78 15.97
N ARG A 12 -5.13 13.57 15.70
CA ARG A 12 -3.84 13.08 16.20
C ARG A 12 -2.65 13.87 15.63
N ILE A 13 -2.63 14.13 14.34
CA ILE A 13 -1.58 14.93 13.69
C ILE A 13 -1.55 16.34 14.28
N THR A 14 -2.70 17.00 14.39
CA THR A 14 -2.81 18.35 14.96
C THR A 14 -2.33 18.39 16.40
N LEU A 15 -2.73 17.41 17.22
CA LEU A 15 -2.36 17.36 18.64
C LEU A 15 -0.83 17.17 18.83
N TRP A 16 -0.21 16.27 18.07
CA TRP A 16 1.23 16.09 18.13
C TRP A 16 2.00 17.30 17.59
N ALA A 17 1.54 17.90 16.52
CA ALA A 17 2.16 19.11 15.95
C ALA A 17 2.09 20.28 16.96
N VAL A 18 0.95 20.51 17.60
CA VAL A 18 0.78 21.53 18.64
C VAL A 18 1.65 21.22 19.85
N PHE A 19 1.71 19.97 20.30
CA PHE A 19 2.58 19.59 21.42
C PHE A 19 4.05 19.89 21.15
N ILE A 20 4.55 19.52 19.97
CA ILE A 20 5.93 19.81 19.55
C ILE A 20 6.17 21.33 19.46
N ALA A 21 5.21 22.07 18.88
CA ALA A 21 5.30 23.52 18.79
C ALA A 21 5.37 24.19 20.15
N VAL A 22 4.52 23.79 21.10
CA VAL A 22 4.54 24.29 22.49
C VAL A 22 5.90 24.03 23.13
N LEU A 23 6.43 22.83 23.01
CA LEU A 23 7.71 22.47 23.60
C LEU A 23 8.87 23.30 23.02
N LEU A 24 8.95 23.42 21.70
CA LEU A 24 10.02 24.15 21.02
C LEU A 24 9.95 25.65 21.29
N VAL A 25 8.74 26.23 21.20
CA VAL A 25 8.57 27.70 21.40
C VAL A 25 8.77 28.07 22.87
N SER A 26 8.33 27.21 23.81
CA SER A 26 8.57 27.43 25.23
C SER A 26 10.06 27.33 25.57
N ALA A 27 10.78 26.37 25.02
CA ALA A 27 12.24 26.24 25.18
C ALA A 27 12.99 27.46 24.62
N ALA A 28 12.61 27.92 23.42
CA ALA A 28 13.17 29.12 22.81
C ALA A 28 12.88 30.37 23.65
N GLY A 29 11.65 30.53 24.16
CA GLY A 29 11.25 31.62 25.02
C GLY A 29 12.04 31.65 26.32
N PHE A 30 12.25 30.50 26.95
CA PHE A 30 13.07 30.37 28.16
C PHE A 30 14.54 30.75 27.86
N ALA A 31 15.11 30.25 26.79
CA ALA A 31 16.49 30.59 26.39
C ALA A 31 16.66 32.07 26.09
N PHE A 32 15.67 32.67 25.40
CA PHE A 32 15.67 34.12 25.13
C PHE A 32 15.62 34.94 26.41
N ARG A 33 14.71 34.60 27.34
CA ARG A 33 14.64 35.27 28.65
C ARG A 33 15.95 35.18 29.40
N ALA A 34 16.55 33.99 29.51
CA ALA A 34 17.83 33.79 30.18
C ALA A 34 18.96 34.64 29.54
N ALA A 35 18.98 34.73 28.19
CA ALA A 35 19.93 35.56 27.48
C ALA A 35 19.74 37.05 27.81
N VAL A 36 18.50 37.55 27.83
CA VAL A 36 18.20 38.93 28.16
C VAL A 36 18.60 39.23 29.62
N GLU A 37 18.28 38.38 30.57
CA GLU A 37 18.68 38.51 31.98
C GLU A 37 20.22 38.63 32.11
N THR A 38 20.98 37.78 31.38
CA THR A 38 22.46 37.84 31.42
C THR A 38 23.00 39.12 30.81
N ILE A 39 22.42 39.61 29.70
CA ILE A 39 22.83 40.87 29.06
C ILE A 39 22.55 42.07 29.98
N VAL A 40 21.34 42.10 30.58
CA VAL A 40 20.95 43.19 31.51
C VAL A 40 21.89 43.20 32.72
N ALA A 41 22.16 42.06 33.32
CA ALA A 41 23.06 41.93 34.48
C ALA A 41 24.51 42.42 34.12
N ALA A 42 25.02 41.96 32.96
CA ALA A 42 26.36 42.38 32.51
C ALA A 42 26.42 43.91 32.23
N SER A 43 25.38 44.47 31.60
CA SER A 43 25.29 45.92 31.36
C SER A 43 25.20 46.70 32.67
N THR A 44 24.39 46.24 33.60
CA THR A 44 24.27 46.89 34.93
C THR A 44 25.61 46.84 35.70
N HIS A 45 26.30 45.73 35.69
CA HIS A 45 27.61 45.58 36.28
C HIS A 45 28.60 46.58 35.67
N THR A 46 28.69 46.67 34.34
CA THR A 46 29.59 47.58 33.64
C THR A 46 29.29 49.05 33.97
N LEU A 47 28.00 49.41 34.02
CA LEU A 47 27.62 50.79 34.35
C LEU A 47 27.95 51.16 35.79
N LEU A 48 27.74 50.24 36.75
CA LEU A 48 28.08 50.48 38.17
C LEU A 48 29.58 50.63 38.31
N THR A 49 30.38 49.69 37.81
CA THR A 49 31.86 49.79 37.91
C THR A 49 32.45 51.04 37.25
N ALA A 50 31.84 51.49 36.15
CA ALA A 50 32.23 52.74 35.49
C ALA A 50 31.99 53.98 36.40
N ASN A 51 30.89 53.99 37.15
CA ASN A 51 30.58 55.07 38.10
C ASN A 51 31.55 55.13 39.28
N GLY A 52 32.06 53.97 39.78
CA GLY A 52 33.03 53.89 40.84
C GLY A 52 34.46 54.19 40.47
N ALA A 53 34.80 54.04 39.20
CA ALA A 53 36.18 54.14 38.70
C ALA A 53 36.88 55.43 39.10
N GLN A 54 36.17 56.57 39.24
CA GLN A 54 36.74 57.81 39.69
C GLN A 54 37.21 57.74 41.17
N PHE A 55 36.46 57.02 42.02
CA PHE A 55 36.80 56.83 43.46
C PHE A 55 37.95 55.85 43.57
N GLU A 56 37.96 54.77 42.83
CA GLU A 56 39.08 53.82 42.75
C GLU A 56 40.39 54.54 42.37
N THR A 57 40.33 55.41 41.35
CA THR A 57 41.48 56.20 40.88
C THR A 57 41.98 57.12 41.99
N SER A 58 41.10 57.80 42.72
CA SER A 58 41.45 58.69 43.87
C SER A 58 42.11 57.93 44.99
N ILE A 59 41.59 56.70 45.32
CA ILE A 59 42.18 55.84 46.35
C ILE A 59 43.57 55.38 45.91
N ASN A 60 43.77 54.96 44.69
CA ASN A 60 45.08 54.53 44.16
C ASN A 60 46.11 55.65 44.08
N GLN A 61 45.68 56.89 43.92
CA GLN A 61 46.54 58.09 43.87
C GLN A 61 46.82 58.65 45.25
N GLY A 62 46.23 58.10 46.32
CA GLY A 62 46.41 58.58 47.66
C GLY A 62 45.71 59.91 48.02
N THR A 63 44.83 60.39 47.14
CA THR A 63 44.03 61.62 47.34
C THR A 63 42.75 61.30 48.16
N THR A 64 42.88 60.74 49.32
CA THR A 64 41.80 60.21 50.16
C THR A 64 41.17 61.21 51.14
N GLU A 65 41.72 62.46 51.25
CA GLU A 65 41.22 63.50 52.17
C GLU A 65 39.98 64.24 51.65
N ASN A 66 39.82 64.34 50.30
CA ASN A 66 38.71 65.08 49.66
C ASN A 66 38.18 64.27 48.42
N PHE A 67 37.27 63.36 48.65
CA PHE A 67 36.57 62.73 47.54
C PHE A 67 35.61 63.71 46.86
N SER A 68 35.52 63.67 45.53
CA SER A 68 34.49 64.40 44.80
C SER A 68 33.12 63.96 45.24
N LYS A 69 32.18 64.89 45.46
CA LYS A 69 30.84 64.56 45.80
C LYS A 69 30.18 63.75 44.64
N PRO A 70 29.55 62.58 44.89
CA PRO A 70 28.84 61.84 43.83
C PRO A 70 27.77 62.73 43.21
N SER A 71 27.47 62.46 41.91
CA SER A 71 26.33 63.12 41.24
C SER A 71 25.01 62.68 41.88
N GLU A 72 23.94 63.48 41.73
CA GLU A 72 22.63 63.18 42.33
C GLU A 72 22.07 61.82 41.89
N ASP A 73 22.43 61.33 40.69
CA ASP A 73 22.00 60.04 40.13
C ASP A 73 22.94 58.87 40.47
N GLN A 74 24.08 59.14 41.17
CA GLN A 74 25.04 58.10 41.56
C GLN A 74 24.83 57.70 42.98
N LEU A 75 24.51 56.42 43.22
CA LEU A 75 24.43 55.78 44.52
C LEU A 75 25.77 55.09 44.83
N VAL A 76 26.66 55.76 45.50
CA VAL A 76 28.03 55.28 45.81
C VAL A 76 28.37 55.53 47.26
N ALA A 77 29.05 54.57 47.90
CA ALA A 77 29.70 54.79 49.18
C ALA A 77 31.15 54.34 49.16
N VAL A 78 32.04 55.11 49.71
CA VAL A 78 33.45 54.79 49.89
C VAL A 78 33.72 54.56 51.36
N VAL A 79 34.20 53.33 51.67
CA VAL A 79 34.49 52.89 53.08
C VAL A 79 35.98 52.69 53.18
N ASN A 80 36.57 53.27 54.25
CA ASN A 80 38.02 53.17 54.54
C ASN A 80 38.34 51.79 55.20
N PRO A 81 39.65 51.43 55.38
CA PRO A 81 40.05 50.14 55.99
C PRO A 81 39.62 50.01 57.43
N GLN A 82 39.24 51.08 58.09
CA GLN A 82 38.75 51.08 59.47
C GLN A 82 37.22 50.94 59.56
N GLY A 83 36.55 50.80 58.42
CA GLY A 83 35.10 50.66 58.35
C GLY A 83 34.34 51.99 58.45
N LYS A 84 35.02 53.14 58.34
CA LYS A 84 34.35 54.43 58.35
C LYS A 84 33.97 54.87 56.97
N VAL A 85 32.75 55.34 56.81
CA VAL A 85 32.24 55.94 55.52
C VAL A 85 32.87 57.30 55.33
N MET A 86 33.56 57.47 54.20
CA MET A 86 34.21 58.72 53.82
C MET A 86 33.32 59.62 52.96
N VAL A 87 32.58 58.99 52.02
CA VAL A 87 31.62 59.63 51.22
C VAL A 87 30.46 58.63 51.02
N SER A 88 29.22 59.10 51.06
CA SER A 88 28.04 58.31 50.78
C SER A 88 27.00 59.17 50.08
N SER A 89 26.37 58.59 49.03
CA SER A 89 25.12 59.07 48.42
C SER A 89 24.07 57.97 48.41
N LEU A 90 24.32 56.91 49.22
CA LEU A 90 23.36 55.83 49.36
C LEU A 90 22.11 56.29 50.11
N PRO A 91 20.92 55.77 49.79
CA PRO A 91 19.73 55.98 50.62
C PRO A 91 19.95 55.40 52.05
N ASP A 92 19.30 55.98 53.04
CA ASP A 92 19.40 55.55 54.46
C ASP A 92 19.19 54.04 54.61
N SER A 93 18.30 53.43 53.84
CA SER A 93 18.01 52.01 53.87
C SER A 93 19.18 51.09 53.47
N LEU A 94 20.11 51.57 52.62
CA LEU A 94 21.35 50.90 52.26
C LEU A 94 22.50 51.31 53.17
N GLU A 95 22.52 52.56 53.61
CA GLU A 95 23.54 53.09 54.49
C GLU A 95 23.60 52.35 55.86
N ASP A 96 22.44 52.02 56.44
CA ASP A 96 22.32 51.20 57.65
C ASP A 96 22.89 49.79 57.48
N ARG A 97 23.07 49.32 56.21
CA ARG A 97 23.58 48.00 55.92
C ARG A 97 25.02 48.01 55.35
N ILE A 98 25.72 49.08 55.38
CA ILE A 98 27.08 49.21 54.81
C ILE A 98 28.00 48.13 55.35
N GLY A 99 27.94 47.79 56.68
CA GLY A 99 28.72 46.71 57.27
C GLY A 99 28.45 45.33 56.66
N THR A 100 27.24 45.10 56.04
CA THR A 100 26.94 43.87 55.37
C THR A 100 27.38 43.98 53.86
N LEU A 101 27.26 45.16 53.27
CA LEU A 101 27.61 45.39 51.85
C LEU A 101 29.12 45.29 51.62
N VAL A 102 29.96 45.73 52.58
CA VAL A 102 31.44 45.58 52.57
C VAL A 102 31.85 44.09 52.54
N ARG A 103 31.03 43.18 53.07
CA ARG A 103 31.33 41.74 53.14
C ARG A 103 30.85 40.98 51.90
N LEU A 104 30.19 41.65 50.96
CA LEU A 104 29.77 41.00 49.71
C LEU A 104 31.02 40.67 48.87
N ASP A 105 30.98 39.47 48.30
CA ASP A 105 31.98 39.08 47.29
C ASP A 105 31.95 40.01 46.09
N LYS A 106 33.07 40.14 45.41
CA LYS A 106 33.22 40.94 44.20
C LYS A 106 32.19 40.51 43.14
N GLY A 107 31.56 41.45 42.45
CA GLY A 107 30.58 41.27 41.42
C GLY A 107 29.18 41.78 41.79
N LEU A 108 28.27 41.70 40.82
CA LEU A 108 26.89 42.20 40.95
C LEU A 108 26.08 41.27 41.91
N LYS A 109 25.51 41.86 42.98
CA LYS A 109 24.62 41.19 43.91
C LYS A 109 23.33 42.00 44.06
N THR A 110 22.19 41.34 44.01
CA THR A 110 20.90 41.99 44.28
C THR A 110 20.61 41.92 45.80
N VAL A 111 20.43 43.04 46.42
CA VAL A 111 20.13 43.19 47.84
C VAL A 111 18.69 43.64 48.03
N GLN A 112 17.89 42.82 48.68
CA GLN A 112 16.50 43.15 49.00
C GLN A 112 16.44 43.87 50.37
N ILE A 113 15.84 45.06 50.34
CA ILE A 113 15.66 45.89 51.53
C ILE A 113 14.27 45.64 52.16
N HIS A 114 13.23 45.77 51.33
CA HIS A 114 11.83 45.50 51.70
C HIS A 114 11.17 44.73 50.55
N ALA A 115 9.93 44.32 50.74
CA ALA A 115 9.20 43.51 49.76
C ALA A 115 9.25 44.02 48.32
N ASN A 116 9.27 45.35 48.15
CA ASN A 116 9.23 45.99 46.82
C ASN A 116 10.47 46.86 46.51
N LEU A 117 11.52 46.86 47.38
CA LEU A 117 12.69 47.70 47.16
C LEU A 117 13.93 46.83 47.10
N GLN A 118 14.49 46.71 45.91
CA GLN A 118 15.69 45.94 45.61
C GLN A 118 16.73 46.84 44.95
N TYR A 119 17.99 46.61 45.32
CA TYR A 119 19.11 47.28 44.71
C TYR A 119 20.11 46.27 44.18
N ASP A 120 20.60 46.50 43.01
CA ASP A 120 21.76 45.85 42.45
C ASP A 120 23.00 46.58 42.96
N VAL A 121 23.86 45.83 43.68
CA VAL A 121 25.01 46.37 44.37
C VAL A 121 26.28 45.71 43.88
N VAL A 122 27.30 46.50 43.64
CA VAL A 122 28.66 46.02 43.36
C VAL A 122 29.58 46.54 44.48
N ASN A 123 30.40 45.66 45.02
CA ASN A 123 31.45 45.99 45.98
C ASN A 123 32.81 45.75 45.30
N GLU A 124 33.57 46.84 45.06
CA GLU A 124 34.91 46.74 44.51
C GLU A 124 35.95 47.05 45.61
N PRO A 125 36.65 46.01 46.12
CA PRO A 125 37.73 46.21 47.08
C PRO A 125 39.00 46.74 46.39
N VAL A 126 39.47 47.88 46.83
CA VAL A 126 40.72 48.53 46.37
C VAL A 126 41.76 48.39 47.46
N THR A 127 42.77 47.57 47.23
CA THR A 127 43.85 47.34 48.22
C THR A 127 45.06 48.28 47.98
N VAL A 128 45.35 49.14 48.90
CA VAL A 128 46.48 50.04 48.86
C VAL A 128 47.37 49.84 50.11
N SER A 129 48.50 50.49 50.23
CA SER A 129 49.45 50.32 51.38
C SER A 129 48.83 50.62 52.77
N THR A 130 47.74 51.39 52.79
CA THR A 130 47.01 51.75 54.01
C THR A 130 45.95 50.74 54.44
N GLY A 131 45.68 49.70 53.59
CA GLY A 131 44.67 48.68 53.79
C GLY A 131 43.68 48.59 52.63
N THR A 132 42.61 47.78 52.84
CA THR A 132 41.60 47.58 51.81
C THR A 132 40.46 48.59 51.96
N TRP A 133 40.23 49.37 50.95
CA TRP A 133 39.09 50.28 50.85
C TRP A 133 37.99 49.57 50.05
N HIS A 134 36.72 49.94 50.28
CA HIS A 134 35.58 49.38 49.56
C HIS A 134 34.83 50.52 48.85
N VAL A 135 34.68 50.40 47.55
CA VAL A 135 33.80 51.26 46.72
C VAL A 135 32.52 50.44 46.51
N ILE A 136 31.43 50.89 47.10
CA ILE A 136 30.12 50.22 47.01
C ILE A 136 29.25 51.09 46.11
N GLU A 137 28.76 50.49 45.06
CA GLU A 137 27.87 51.09 44.07
C GLU A 137 26.56 50.42 44.08
N ALA A 138 25.49 51.22 44.00
CA ALA A 138 24.14 50.65 44.01
C ALA A 138 23.25 51.26 42.90
N ARG A 139 22.28 50.53 42.47
CA ARG A 139 21.26 50.98 41.55
C ARG A 139 19.93 50.38 41.92
N ASN A 140 18.85 51.14 41.85
CA ASN A 140 17.50 50.58 42.01
C ASN A 140 17.19 49.60 40.88
N SER A 141 16.87 48.35 41.20
CA SER A 141 16.57 47.28 40.21
C SER A 141 15.09 47.27 39.79
N GLU A 142 14.23 48.09 40.40
CA GLU A 142 12.77 48.06 40.16
C GLU A 142 12.45 48.38 38.66
N SER A 143 13.08 49.40 38.08
CA SER A 143 12.85 49.76 36.66
C SER A 143 13.29 48.62 35.70
N GLY A 144 14.43 47.96 36.05
CA GLY A 144 14.92 46.82 35.25
C GLY A 144 14.01 45.60 35.31
N GLN A 145 13.51 45.30 36.49
CA GLN A 145 12.60 44.17 36.71
C GLN A 145 11.24 44.41 36.03
N ALA A 146 10.67 45.62 36.15
CA ALA A 146 9.42 45.98 35.45
C ALA A 146 9.54 45.83 33.92
N ALA A 147 10.69 46.19 33.34
CA ALA A 147 10.98 46.01 31.93
C ALA A 147 11.07 44.52 31.54
N LEU A 148 11.72 43.69 32.37
CA LEU A 148 11.81 42.22 32.16
C LEU A 148 10.44 41.55 32.28
N ASP A 149 9.61 41.97 33.23
CA ASP A 149 8.26 41.46 33.41
C ASP A 149 7.34 41.83 32.21
N GLY A 150 7.43 43.08 31.73
CA GLY A 150 6.76 43.53 30.55
C GLY A 150 7.15 42.73 29.30
N LEU A 151 8.46 42.50 29.10
CA LEU A 151 8.99 41.67 28.05
C LEU A 151 8.48 40.23 28.14
N THR A 152 8.46 39.67 29.34
CA THR A 152 7.96 38.31 29.62
C THR A 152 6.48 38.19 29.25
N LEU A 153 5.67 39.18 29.59
CA LEU A 153 4.23 39.20 29.23
C LEU A 153 4.02 39.20 27.71
N VAL A 154 4.75 40.08 27.00
CA VAL A 154 4.67 40.15 25.53
C VAL A 154 5.09 38.83 24.89
N LEU A 155 6.16 38.22 25.41
CA LEU A 155 6.66 36.95 24.94
C LEU A 155 5.63 35.82 25.15
N VAL A 156 4.99 35.74 26.33
CA VAL A 156 3.95 34.74 26.62
C VAL A 156 2.75 34.93 25.67
N ILE A 157 2.28 36.15 25.48
CA ILE A 157 1.19 36.42 24.53
C ILE A 157 1.59 36.01 23.10
N GLY A 158 2.81 36.35 22.66
CA GLY A 158 3.33 35.97 21.35
C GLY A 158 3.38 34.44 21.16
N VAL A 159 3.86 33.72 22.17
CA VAL A 159 3.89 32.24 22.19
C VAL A 159 2.48 31.66 22.06
N VAL A 160 1.53 32.14 22.83
CA VAL A 160 0.14 31.67 22.78
C VAL A 160 -0.48 31.88 21.40
N LEU A 161 -0.33 33.08 20.84
CA LEU A 161 -0.87 33.38 19.52
C LEU A 161 -0.23 32.53 18.42
N LEU A 162 1.09 32.31 18.48
CA LEU A 162 1.82 31.48 17.52
C LEU A 162 1.34 30.01 17.60
N VAL A 163 1.20 29.46 18.81
CA VAL A 163 0.71 28.08 19.01
C VAL A 163 -0.73 27.92 18.50
N ILE A 164 -1.60 28.88 18.77
CA ILE A 164 -2.98 28.86 18.25
C ILE A 164 -2.96 28.90 16.70
N GLY A 165 -2.24 29.87 16.12
CA GLY A 165 -2.12 30.00 14.66
C GLY A 165 -1.57 28.74 14.00
N PHE A 166 -0.53 28.16 14.58
CA PHE A 166 0.04 26.91 14.11
C PHE A 166 -0.94 25.74 14.19
N GLY A 167 -1.66 25.63 15.31
CA GLY A 167 -2.70 24.61 15.51
C GLY A 167 -3.83 24.71 14.48
N VAL A 168 -4.35 25.92 14.24
CA VAL A 168 -5.38 26.18 13.23
C VAL A 168 -4.87 25.84 11.82
N SER A 169 -3.67 26.30 11.49
CA SER A 169 -3.05 26.02 10.19
C SER A 169 -2.89 24.52 9.95
N THR A 170 -2.31 23.79 10.92
CA THR A 170 -2.14 22.34 10.84
C THR A 170 -3.48 21.62 10.70
N TRP A 171 -4.50 22.08 11.42
CA TRP A 171 -5.85 21.52 11.33
C TRP A 171 -6.47 21.70 9.94
N LEU A 172 -6.32 22.88 9.33
CA LEU A 172 -6.80 23.18 7.97
C LEU A 172 -6.07 22.34 6.91
N VAL A 173 -4.73 22.36 6.95
CA VAL A 173 -3.90 21.63 5.98
C VAL A 173 -4.17 20.13 6.05
N SER A 174 -4.20 19.55 7.25
CA SER A 174 -4.50 18.11 7.42
C SER A 174 -5.91 17.77 6.91
N GLY A 175 -6.89 18.70 7.09
CA GLY A 175 -8.23 18.51 6.59
C GLY A 175 -8.34 18.50 5.07
N LEU A 176 -7.59 19.36 4.40
CA LEU A 176 -7.54 19.42 2.94
C LEU A 176 -6.80 18.19 2.36
N ALA A 177 -5.66 17.83 2.95
CA ALA A 177 -4.85 16.69 2.51
C ALA A 177 -5.58 15.34 2.65
N LEU A 178 -6.45 15.17 3.66
CA LEU A 178 -7.17 13.91 3.89
C LEU A 178 -8.57 13.84 3.23
N ARG A 179 -9.05 14.90 2.59
CA ARG A 179 -10.33 14.90 1.86
C ARG A 179 -10.44 13.81 0.78
N PRO A 180 -9.43 13.58 -0.06
CA PRO A 180 -9.49 12.52 -1.08
C PRO A 180 -9.69 11.14 -0.47
N VAL A 181 -9.00 10.82 0.64
CA VAL A 181 -9.13 9.53 1.35
C VAL A 181 -10.56 9.30 1.86
N THR A 182 -11.20 10.35 2.39
CA THR A 182 -12.58 10.25 2.86
C THR A 182 -13.54 9.98 1.69
N ARG A 183 -13.34 10.63 0.55
CA ARG A 183 -14.16 10.41 -0.66
C ARG A 183 -13.97 8.99 -1.21
N MET A 184 -12.72 8.49 -1.28
CA MET A 184 -12.43 7.11 -1.69
C MET A 184 -13.14 6.09 -0.79
N ARG A 185 -13.10 6.29 0.54
CA ARG A 185 -13.79 5.42 1.50
C ARG A 185 -15.31 5.39 1.27
N GLU A 186 -15.92 6.55 1.09
CA GLU A 186 -17.36 6.66 0.86
C GLU A 186 -17.78 5.98 -0.45
N GLN A 187 -16.99 6.17 -1.51
CA GLN A 187 -17.25 5.53 -2.79
C GLN A 187 -17.00 4.03 -2.75
N ALA A 188 -15.91 3.57 -2.13
CA ALA A 188 -15.68 2.15 -1.94
C ALA A 188 -16.82 1.47 -1.16
N SER A 189 -17.41 2.17 -0.16
CA SER A 189 -18.58 1.68 0.54
C SER A 189 -19.83 1.63 -0.35
N ARG A 190 -20.00 2.55 -1.28
CA ARG A 190 -21.13 2.53 -2.25
C ARG A 190 -20.94 1.43 -3.29
N LEU A 191 -19.69 1.22 -3.77
CA LEU A 191 -19.35 0.19 -4.74
C LEU A 191 -19.63 -1.24 -4.25
N SER A 192 -19.58 -1.47 -2.93
CA SER A 192 -19.92 -2.78 -2.34
C SER A 192 -21.42 -3.10 -2.42
N HIS A 193 -22.29 -2.14 -2.71
CA HIS A 193 -23.75 -2.29 -2.75
C HIS A 193 -24.38 -1.95 -4.11
N SER A 194 -23.58 -1.44 -5.06
CA SER A 194 -24.08 -1.06 -6.39
C SER A 194 -23.45 -1.91 -7.49
N SER A 195 -24.27 -2.32 -8.44
CA SER A 195 -23.85 -3.01 -9.68
C SER A 195 -23.41 -2.05 -10.79
N THR A 196 -23.28 -0.75 -10.51
CA THR A 196 -22.86 0.27 -11.47
C THR A 196 -21.36 0.26 -11.70
N ALA A 197 -20.93 0.59 -12.93
CA ALA A 197 -19.55 0.60 -13.38
C ALA A 197 -18.70 1.76 -12.82
N ASP A 198 -19.05 2.26 -11.63
CA ASP A 198 -18.34 3.37 -11.01
C ASP A 198 -16.93 2.94 -10.57
N THR A 199 -15.95 3.79 -10.85
CA THR A 199 -14.56 3.67 -10.41
C THR A 199 -14.27 4.69 -9.32
N LEU A 200 -13.21 4.47 -8.55
CA LEU A 200 -12.73 5.46 -7.60
C LEU A 200 -12.17 6.67 -8.36
N PRO A 201 -12.41 7.91 -7.88
CA PRO A 201 -11.89 9.10 -8.55
C PRO A 201 -10.37 9.13 -8.44
N VAL A 202 -9.71 9.21 -9.55
CA VAL A 202 -8.29 9.51 -9.64
C VAL A 202 -8.14 11.03 -9.62
N GLY A 203 -7.35 11.57 -8.69
CA GLY A 203 -7.10 13.01 -8.58
C GLY A 203 -6.33 13.55 -9.80
N PRO A 204 -6.41 14.87 -10.07
CA PRO A 204 -5.69 15.51 -11.18
C PRO A 204 -4.17 15.57 -10.96
N VAL A 205 -3.71 15.36 -9.74
CA VAL A 205 -2.29 15.37 -9.36
C VAL A 205 -1.83 13.92 -9.21
N ARG A 206 -0.72 13.58 -9.86
CA ARG A 206 -0.07 12.26 -9.69
C ARG A 206 0.69 12.23 -8.37
N ASP A 207 -0.01 11.90 -7.32
CA ASP A 207 0.53 11.66 -5.98
C ASP A 207 0.33 10.19 -5.57
N GLU A 208 0.80 9.83 -4.41
CA GLU A 208 0.69 8.46 -3.86
C GLU A 208 -0.77 8.01 -3.71
N LEU A 209 -1.69 8.96 -3.51
CA LEU A 209 -3.12 8.67 -3.40
C LEU A 209 -3.75 8.34 -4.76
N SER A 210 -3.31 9.01 -5.80
CA SER A 210 -3.75 8.72 -7.18
C SER A 210 -3.25 7.36 -7.64
N ALA A 211 -1.99 7.00 -7.35
CA ALA A 211 -1.43 5.67 -7.64
C ALA A 211 -2.19 4.57 -6.88
N LEU A 212 -2.55 4.82 -5.63
CA LEU A 212 -3.38 3.89 -4.85
C LEU A 212 -4.78 3.72 -5.45
N ALA A 213 -5.39 4.82 -5.90
CA ALA A 213 -6.71 4.78 -6.54
C ALA A 213 -6.69 3.98 -7.85
N GLU A 214 -5.66 4.15 -8.68
CA GLU A 214 -5.46 3.38 -9.91
C GLU A 214 -5.32 1.89 -9.61
N THR A 215 -4.42 1.51 -8.69
CA THR A 215 -4.23 0.10 -8.29
C THR A 215 -5.53 -0.52 -7.77
N LEU A 216 -6.31 0.23 -6.99
CA LEU A 216 -7.58 -0.25 -6.45
C LEU A 216 -8.65 -0.37 -7.53
N ASN A 217 -8.66 0.52 -8.53
CA ASN A 217 -9.55 0.43 -9.69
C ASN A 217 -9.24 -0.81 -10.54
N ASP A 218 -7.97 -1.11 -10.77
CA ASP A 218 -7.53 -2.31 -11.48
C ASP A 218 -7.97 -3.57 -10.73
N PHE A 219 -7.81 -3.58 -9.41
CA PHE A 219 -8.28 -4.68 -8.55
C PHE A 219 -9.81 -4.85 -8.63
N ILE A 220 -10.58 -3.76 -8.48
CA ILE A 220 -12.05 -3.79 -8.58
C ILE A 220 -12.48 -4.32 -9.95
N THR A 221 -11.83 -3.86 -11.02
CA THR A 221 -12.12 -4.31 -12.38
C THR A 221 -11.84 -5.80 -12.55
N SER A 222 -10.72 -6.28 -12.04
CA SER A 222 -10.36 -7.71 -12.06
C SER A 222 -11.36 -8.57 -11.29
N VAL A 223 -11.75 -8.16 -10.07
CA VAL A 223 -12.73 -8.88 -9.26
C VAL A 223 -14.09 -8.93 -9.93
N ARG A 224 -14.56 -7.81 -10.52
CA ARG A 224 -15.83 -7.78 -11.26
C ARG A 224 -15.80 -8.69 -12.47
N ALA A 225 -14.74 -8.59 -13.28
CA ALA A 225 -14.59 -9.46 -14.44
C ALA A 225 -14.57 -10.95 -14.06
N SER A 226 -14.03 -11.29 -12.89
CA SER A 226 -14.07 -12.65 -12.37
C SER A 226 -15.49 -13.06 -11.94
N ALA A 227 -16.19 -12.18 -11.20
CA ALA A 227 -17.56 -12.45 -10.77
C ALA A 227 -18.54 -12.55 -11.95
N ASP A 228 -18.38 -11.76 -12.98
CA ASP A 228 -19.22 -11.80 -14.16
C ASP A 228 -18.95 -13.06 -14.99
N ARG A 229 -17.69 -13.51 -15.11
CA ARG A 229 -17.34 -14.80 -15.72
C ARG A 229 -17.94 -15.97 -14.95
N GLU A 230 -17.94 -15.93 -13.62
CA GLU A 230 -18.55 -16.94 -12.79
C GLU A 230 -20.09 -16.99 -12.95
N ARG A 231 -20.76 -15.83 -12.95
CA ARG A 231 -22.20 -15.73 -13.19
C ARG A 231 -22.59 -16.28 -14.56
N GLN A 232 -21.83 -15.90 -15.58
CA GLN A 232 -22.05 -16.41 -16.95
C GLN A 232 -21.88 -17.93 -16.99
N MET A 233 -20.84 -18.46 -16.37
CA MET A 233 -20.61 -19.92 -16.28
C MET A 233 -21.78 -20.64 -15.62
N ILE A 234 -22.32 -20.14 -14.51
CA ILE A 234 -23.47 -20.71 -13.80
C ILE A 234 -24.72 -20.68 -14.67
N ALA A 235 -24.96 -19.58 -15.37
CA ALA A 235 -26.09 -19.44 -16.27
C ALA A 235 -26.01 -20.44 -17.44
N ASP A 236 -24.86 -20.51 -18.11
CA ASP A 236 -24.62 -21.42 -19.24
C ASP A 236 -24.71 -22.88 -18.80
N ALA A 237 -24.08 -23.24 -17.67
CA ALA A 237 -24.18 -24.58 -17.09
C ALA A 237 -25.63 -24.98 -16.76
N SER A 238 -26.42 -24.05 -16.21
CA SER A 238 -27.80 -24.28 -15.85
C SER A 238 -28.67 -24.56 -17.11
N HIS A 239 -28.41 -23.86 -18.20
CA HIS A 239 -29.08 -24.07 -19.46
C HIS A 239 -28.71 -25.42 -20.07
N GLU A 240 -27.43 -25.75 -20.13
CA GLU A 240 -26.93 -26.99 -20.75
C GLU A 240 -27.23 -28.24 -19.91
N LEU A 241 -27.43 -28.14 -18.58
CA LEU A 241 -27.89 -29.22 -17.72
C LEU A 241 -29.41 -29.48 -17.84
N ARG A 242 -30.22 -28.44 -18.03
CA ARG A 242 -31.67 -28.55 -18.09
C ARG A 242 -32.14 -29.42 -19.28
N THR A 243 -31.51 -29.28 -20.43
CA THR A 243 -31.87 -29.99 -21.64
C THR A 243 -31.69 -31.51 -21.52
N PRO A 244 -30.51 -32.07 -21.17
CA PRO A 244 -30.35 -33.52 -21.02
C PRO A 244 -31.21 -34.10 -19.91
N VAL A 245 -31.43 -33.35 -18.82
CA VAL A 245 -32.34 -33.81 -17.75
C VAL A 245 -33.78 -33.95 -18.25
N ALA A 246 -34.27 -32.99 -19.07
CA ALA A 246 -35.58 -33.07 -19.70
C ALA A 246 -35.68 -34.25 -20.65
N VAL A 247 -34.64 -34.48 -21.49
CA VAL A 247 -34.56 -35.63 -22.42
C VAL A 247 -34.56 -36.94 -21.66
N LEU A 248 -33.75 -37.08 -20.60
CA LEU A 248 -33.68 -38.28 -19.74
C LEU A 248 -35.04 -38.58 -19.13
N ARG A 249 -35.73 -37.56 -18.60
CA ARG A 249 -37.09 -37.73 -18.07
C ARG A 249 -38.07 -38.28 -19.12
N THR A 250 -38.01 -37.77 -20.35
CA THR A 250 -38.85 -38.23 -21.46
C THR A 250 -38.53 -39.69 -21.83
N GLN A 251 -37.23 -40.03 -21.92
CA GLN A 251 -36.79 -41.40 -22.24
C GLN A 251 -37.26 -42.40 -21.16
N LEU A 252 -37.14 -42.05 -19.87
CA LEU A 252 -37.67 -42.88 -18.79
C LEU A 252 -39.19 -43.02 -18.83
N GLN A 253 -39.93 -41.97 -19.20
CA GLN A 253 -41.37 -42.03 -19.38
C GLN A 253 -41.77 -42.98 -20.56
N LEU A 254 -41.03 -42.90 -21.66
CA LEU A 254 -41.22 -43.79 -22.82
C LEU A 254 -40.87 -45.25 -22.47
N ALA A 255 -39.80 -45.48 -21.73
CA ALA A 255 -39.44 -46.80 -21.19
C ALA A 255 -40.58 -47.42 -20.34
N HIS A 256 -41.17 -46.60 -19.46
CA HIS A 256 -42.35 -47.05 -18.69
C HIS A 256 -43.55 -47.44 -19.53
N LEU A 257 -43.79 -46.73 -20.66
CA LEU A 257 -44.88 -47.06 -21.58
C LEU A 257 -44.59 -48.30 -22.43
N SER A 258 -43.32 -48.68 -22.60
CA SER A 258 -42.84 -49.79 -23.43
C SER A 258 -42.69 -51.11 -22.62
N THR A 259 -43.25 -51.23 -21.42
CA THR A 259 -43.11 -52.40 -20.56
C THR A 259 -43.63 -53.73 -21.15
N GLY A 260 -44.37 -53.68 -22.22
CA GLY A 260 -44.83 -54.90 -22.95
C GLY A 260 -43.96 -55.30 -24.15
N ASP A 261 -42.98 -54.50 -24.56
CA ASP A 261 -42.05 -54.76 -25.65
C ASP A 261 -40.61 -54.67 -25.17
N ALA A 262 -39.96 -55.80 -25.00
CA ALA A 262 -38.61 -55.90 -24.46
C ALA A 262 -37.58 -55.17 -25.35
N ARG A 263 -37.74 -55.14 -26.70
CA ARG A 263 -36.82 -54.44 -27.60
C ARG A 263 -36.98 -52.92 -27.53
N ALA A 264 -38.22 -52.45 -27.41
CA ALA A 264 -38.52 -51.04 -27.27
C ALA A 264 -38.01 -50.54 -25.91
N LEU A 265 -38.17 -51.31 -24.83
CA LEU A 265 -37.68 -51.01 -23.51
C LEU A 265 -36.12 -50.92 -23.47
N GLU A 266 -35.42 -51.90 -24.06
CA GLU A 266 -33.97 -51.95 -24.17
C GLU A 266 -33.43 -50.74 -24.94
N LYS A 267 -34.08 -50.33 -26.02
CA LYS A 267 -33.73 -49.15 -26.79
C LYS A 267 -33.83 -47.87 -25.98
N GLU A 268 -34.90 -47.68 -25.22
CA GLU A 268 -35.10 -46.49 -24.39
C GLU A 268 -34.14 -46.45 -23.20
N ILE A 269 -33.82 -47.59 -22.58
CA ILE A 269 -32.80 -47.67 -21.53
C ILE A 269 -31.44 -47.31 -22.09
N THR A 270 -31.02 -47.89 -23.20
CA THR A 270 -29.72 -47.56 -23.86
C THR A 270 -29.63 -46.09 -24.24
N ALA A 271 -30.74 -45.50 -24.72
CA ALA A 271 -30.77 -44.06 -24.97
C ALA A 271 -30.66 -43.21 -23.72
N ALA A 272 -31.26 -43.65 -22.59
CA ALA A 272 -31.17 -43.00 -21.29
C ALA A 272 -29.76 -43.10 -20.71
N GLU A 273 -29.10 -44.26 -20.80
CA GLU A 273 -27.71 -44.46 -20.44
C GLU A 273 -26.79 -43.51 -21.22
N GLY A 274 -26.92 -43.42 -22.52
CA GLY A 274 -26.15 -42.47 -23.36
C GLY A 274 -26.40 -41.00 -23.06
N THR A 275 -27.58 -40.65 -22.51
CA THR A 275 -27.88 -39.31 -22.00
C THR A 275 -27.22 -39.05 -20.66
N LEU A 276 -27.16 -40.03 -19.77
CA LEU A 276 -26.49 -39.99 -18.49
C LEU A 276 -24.97 -39.83 -18.64
N ASP A 277 -24.36 -40.59 -19.57
CA ASP A 277 -22.93 -40.47 -19.90
C ASP A 277 -22.58 -39.06 -20.40
N ARG A 278 -23.43 -38.46 -21.24
CA ARG A 278 -23.27 -37.08 -21.69
C ARG A 278 -23.35 -36.09 -20.55
N LEU A 279 -24.26 -36.27 -19.61
CA LEU A 279 -24.43 -35.44 -18.43
C LEU A 279 -23.17 -35.53 -17.51
N SER A 280 -22.68 -36.75 -17.31
CA SER A 280 -21.48 -37.03 -16.53
C SER A 280 -20.24 -36.33 -17.15
N ASN A 281 -20.07 -36.47 -18.45
CA ASN A 281 -18.98 -35.79 -19.18
C ASN A 281 -19.10 -34.27 -19.13
N LEU A 282 -20.34 -33.72 -19.21
CA LEU A 282 -20.57 -32.28 -19.08
C LEU A 282 -20.16 -31.79 -17.71
N THR A 283 -20.57 -32.46 -16.63
CA THR A 283 -20.23 -32.08 -15.26
C THR A 283 -18.71 -32.16 -15.00
N THR A 284 -18.06 -33.22 -15.49
CA THR A 284 -16.59 -33.37 -15.39
C THR A 284 -15.85 -32.29 -16.13
N ASN A 285 -16.30 -31.93 -17.33
CA ASN A 285 -15.71 -30.86 -18.12
C ASN A 285 -15.89 -29.48 -17.47
N LEU A 286 -17.06 -29.20 -16.88
CA LEU A 286 -17.31 -27.97 -16.12
C LEU A 286 -16.41 -27.86 -14.88
N LEU A 287 -16.27 -28.94 -14.12
CA LEU A 287 -15.38 -28.98 -12.96
C LEU A 287 -13.91 -28.79 -13.35
N THR A 288 -13.49 -29.41 -14.48
CA THR A 288 -12.14 -29.25 -15.02
C THR A 288 -11.87 -27.81 -15.42
N LEU A 289 -12.81 -27.18 -16.14
CA LEU A 289 -12.70 -25.79 -16.58
C LEU A 289 -12.64 -24.85 -15.35
N SER A 290 -13.55 -25.03 -14.38
CA SER A 290 -13.57 -24.25 -13.14
C SER A 290 -12.24 -24.34 -12.38
N ARG A 291 -11.67 -25.55 -12.29
CA ARG A 291 -10.37 -25.75 -11.65
C ARG A 291 -9.24 -25.04 -12.38
N ILE A 292 -9.20 -25.16 -13.69
CA ILE A 292 -8.16 -24.51 -14.52
C ILE A 292 -8.23 -23.00 -14.37
N GLU A 293 -9.42 -22.40 -14.30
CA GLU A 293 -9.62 -20.97 -14.15
C GLU A 293 -9.34 -20.43 -12.75
N ALA A 294 -9.47 -21.27 -11.71
CA ALA A 294 -9.24 -20.89 -10.33
C ALA A 294 -7.75 -20.89 -9.91
N GLU A 295 -6.89 -21.62 -10.62
CA GLU A 295 -5.47 -21.76 -10.28
C GLU A 295 -4.64 -20.71 -11.05
N GLU A 296 -3.80 -19.92 -10.35
CA GLU A 296 -3.02 -18.84 -10.96
C GLU A 296 -1.79 -19.31 -11.74
N THR A 297 -1.06 -20.31 -11.25
CA THR A 297 0.20 -20.75 -11.89
C THR A 297 0.27 -22.28 -11.93
N PRO A 298 0.38 -22.91 -13.12
CA PRO A 298 0.52 -24.34 -13.21
C PRO A 298 1.92 -24.82 -12.76
N PRO A 299 2.06 -26.02 -12.16
CA PRO A 299 3.36 -26.59 -11.89
C PRO A 299 4.09 -26.91 -13.19
N THR A 300 5.40 -27.06 -13.09
CA THR A 300 6.28 -27.35 -14.23
C THR A 300 6.40 -28.85 -14.44
N THR A 301 6.27 -29.29 -15.69
CA THR A 301 6.46 -30.69 -16.11
C THR A 301 7.64 -30.79 -17.08
N THR A 302 8.37 -31.89 -17.03
CA THR A 302 9.54 -32.15 -17.91
C THR A 302 9.14 -32.81 -19.24
N GLY A 303 9.99 -32.69 -20.26
CA GLY A 303 9.71 -33.23 -21.58
C GLY A 303 9.50 -34.74 -21.62
N ASP A 304 10.27 -35.48 -20.81
CA ASP A 304 10.12 -36.95 -20.70
C ASP A 304 8.75 -37.34 -20.10
N GLN A 305 8.28 -36.61 -19.08
CA GLN A 305 6.94 -36.83 -18.51
C GLN A 305 5.84 -36.51 -19.51
N LEU A 306 5.97 -35.41 -20.29
CA LEU A 306 5.00 -35.02 -21.31
C LEU A 306 4.96 -36.04 -22.47
N VAL A 307 6.09 -36.60 -22.86
CA VAL A 307 6.14 -37.68 -23.88
C VAL A 307 5.50 -38.95 -23.36
N ALA A 308 5.75 -39.35 -22.11
CA ALA A 308 5.09 -40.51 -21.52
C ALA A 308 3.56 -40.33 -21.47
N GLU A 309 3.07 -39.15 -21.07
CA GLU A 309 1.65 -38.86 -21.04
C GLU A 309 1.04 -38.81 -22.45
N PHE A 310 1.77 -38.23 -23.42
CA PHE A 310 1.35 -38.25 -24.84
C PHE A 310 1.13 -39.66 -25.36
N LEU A 311 2.05 -40.58 -25.09
CA LEU A 311 1.91 -41.97 -25.51
C LEU A 311 0.68 -42.65 -24.85
N SER A 312 0.46 -42.38 -23.57
CA SER A 312 -0.75 -42.85 -22.88
C SER A 312 -2.04 -42.31 -23.50
N CYS A 313 -2.05 -41.03 -23.96
CA CYS A 313 -3.18 -40.46 -24.71
C CYS A 313 -3.35 -41.17 -26.07
N MET A 314 -2.27 -41.51 -26.74
CA MET A 314 -2.35 -42.21 -28.02
C MET A 314 -2.93 -43.62 -27.88
N ASP A 315 -2.58 -44.35 -26.82
CA ASP A 315 -3.20 -45.66 -26.54
C ASP A 315 -4.74 -45.54 -26.39
N ARG A 316 -5.20 -44.54 -25.64
CA ARG A 316 -6.64 -44.26 -25.49
C ARG A 316 -7.27 -43.83 -26.83
N ALA A 317 -6.58 -43.02 -27.64
CA ALA A 317 -7.03 -42.53 -28.91
C ALA A 317 -7.19 -43.67 -29.95
N ILE A 318 -6.28 -44.63 -29.99
CA ILE A 318 -6.36 -45.81 -30.85
C ILE A 318 -7.61 -46.65 -30.51
N ILE A 319 -7.87 -46.87 -29.25
CA ILE A 319 -9.06 -47.59 -28.78
C ILE A 319 -10.33 -46.84 -29.22
N LEU A 320 -10.39 -45.52 -28.99
CA LEU A 320 -11.52 -44.68 -29.40
C LEU A 320 -11.71 -44.66 -30.90
N GLY A 321 -10.65 -44.53 -31.69
CA GLY A 321 -10.68 -44.52 -33.14
C GLY A 321 -11.19 -45.84 -33.71
N SER A 322 -10.75 -46.97 -33.13
CA SER A 322 -11.23 -48.31 -33.56
C SER A 322 -12.74 -48.48 -33.45
N THR A 323 -13.38 -47.94 -32.42
CA THR A 323 -14.84 -47.98 -32.23
C THR A 323 -15.58 -47.19 -33.33
N ARG A 324 -14.91 -46.28 -34.04
CA ARG A 324 -15.46 -45.42 -35.08
C ARG A 324 -14.90 -45.75 -36.48
N SER A 325 -14.09 -46.79 -36.61
CA SER A 325 -13.36 -47.15 -37.83
C SER A 325 -12.49 -46.01 -38.37
N VAL A 326 -11.84 -45.25 -37.45
CA VAL A 326 -10.89 -44.17 -37.75
C VAL A 326 -9.52 -44.63 -37.28
N SER A 327 -8.49 -44.61 -38.14
CA SER A 327 -7.14 -44.87 -37.76
C SER A 327 -6.52 -43.65 -37.05
N VAL A 328 -5.66 -43.90 -36.10
CA VAL A 328 -4.89 -42.85 -35.39
C VAL A 328 -3.41 -43.08 -35.62
N ASP A 329 -2.81 -42.19 -36.40
CA ASP A 329 -1.38 -42.19 -36.67
C ASP A 329 -0.71 -41.12 -35.84
N PHE A 330 0.37 -41.43 -35.18
CA PHE A 330 1.07 -40.45 -34.35
C PHE A 330 2.58 -40.44 -34.51
N THR A 331 3.18 -39.29 -34.30
CA THR A 331 4.63 -39.08 -34.36
C THR A 331 5.09 -38.25 -33.16
N ASN A 332 6.10 -38.74 -32.49
CA ASN A 332 6.84 -38.00 -31.44
C ASN A 332 8.18 -37.54 -32.03
N ALA A 333 8.21 -36.31 -32.53
CA ALA A 333 9.39 -35.77 -33.21
C ALA A 333 10.29 -34.99 -32.25
N ARG A 334 11.35 -35.65 -31.77
CA ARG A 334 12.51 -35.03 -31.10
C ARG A 334 12.23 -34.06 -29.96
N VAL A 335 11.34 -34.40 -29.06
CA VAL A 335 11.18 -33.63 -27.81
C VAL A 335 12.36 -33.92 -26.88
N ARG A 336 13.08 -32.90 -26.46
CA ARG A 336 14.21 -33.04 -25.55
C ARG A 336 13.71 -33.36 -24.14
N PRO A 337 14.24 -34.40 -23.45
CA PRO A 337 13.75 -34.85 -22.14
C PRO A 337 13.79 -33.77 -21.04
N LYS A 338 14.74 -32.84 -21.10
CA LYS A 338 15.00 -31.83 -20.07
C LYS A 338 14.28 -30.51 -20.27
N ILE A 339 13.48 -30.35 -21.34
CA ILE A 339 12.65 -29.13 -21.46
C ILE A 339 11.66 -29.06 -20.31
N ARG A 340 11.26 -27.85 -19.99
CA ARG A 340 10.29 -27.59 -18.93
C ARG A 340 9.14 -26.76 -19.49
N VAL A 341 7.92 -27.17 -19.18
CA VAL A 341 6.69 -26.47 -19.60
C VAL A 341 5.81 -26.24 -18.38
N ALA A 342 5.20 -25.07 -18.27
CA ALA A 342 4.27 -24.74 -17.18
C ALA A 342 2.91 -25.39 -17.41
N ILE A 343 2.80 -26.70 -17.17
CA ILE A 343 1.57 -27.48 -17.33
C ILE A 343 1.60 -28.71 -16.42
N ARG A 344 0.45 -29.13 -15.90
CA ARG A 344 0.34 -30.43 -15.20
C ARG A 344 0.20 -31.56 -16.20
N PRO A 345 0.73 -32.77 -15.91
CA PRO A 345 0.53 -33.95 -16.77
C PRO A 345 -0.95 -34.21 -17.08
N VAL A 346 -1.83 -34.09 -16.08
CA VAL A 346 -3.27 -34.31 -16.25
C VAL A 346 -3.93 -33.26 -17.15
N ASP A 347 -3.48 -32.02 -17.13
CA ASP A 347 -3.99 -30.95 -18.03
C ASP A 347 -3.45 -31.15 -19.44
N PHE A 348 -2.20 -31.59 -19.59
CA PHE A 348 -1.62 -31.96 -20.88
C PHE A 348 -2.40 -33.16 -21.49
N ALA A 349 -2.71 -34.18 -20.70
CA ALA A 349 -3.57 -35.28 -21.14
C ALA A 349 -4.93 -34.77 -21.59
N GLY A 350 -5.59 -33.92 -20.78
CA GLY A 350 -6.87 -33.31 -21.13
C GLY A 350 -6.82 -32.48 -22.42
N LEU A 351 -5.73 -31.76 -22.66
CA LEU A 351 -5.48 -31.02 -23.91
C LEU A 351 -5.45 -31.97 -25.11
N VAL A 352 -4.60 -33.01 -25.05
CA VAL A 352 -4.43 -33.98 -26.14
C VAL A 352 -5.73 -34.78 -26.38
N ASP A 353 -6.32 -35.30 -25.32
CA ASP A 353 -7.57 -36.09 -25.42
C ASP A 353 -8.73 -35.29 -26.04
N ASN A 354 -8.89 -34.00 -25.67
CA ASN A 354 -9.91 -33.13 -26.28
C ASN A 354 -9.66 -32.86 -27.77
N LEU A 355 -8.41 -32.55 -28.14
CA LEU A 355 -8.10 -32.34 -29.58
C LEU A 355 -8.32 -33.60 -30.39
N VAL A 356 -7.82 -34.74 -29.93
CA VAL A 356 -7.89 -36.01 -30.65
C VAL A 356 -9.32 -36.57 -30.71
N SER A 357 -10.06 -36.49 -29.60
CA SER A 357 -11.47 -36.94 -29.61
C SER A 357 -12.35 -36.11 -30.53
N ASN A 358 -12.10 -34.78 -30.61
CA ASN A 358 -12.80 -33.92 -31.57
C ASN A 358 -12.45 -34.31 -33.02
N ALA A 359 -11.19 -34.56 -33.32
CA ALA A 359 -10.72 -34.98 -34.64
C ALA A 359 -11.33 -36.34 -35.07
N ILE A 360 -11.33 -37.33 -34.15
CA ILE A 360 -11.97 -38.62 -34.43
C ILE A 360 -13.47 -38.49 -34.62
N ALA A 361 -14.15 -37.62 -33.85
CA ALA A 361 -15.57 -37.37 -33.98
C ALA A 361 -15.98 -36.68 -35.29
N ALA A 362 -15.11 -35.83 -35.82
CA ALA A 362 -15.31 -35.13 -37.11
C ALA A 362 -14.95 -35.97 -38.34
N SER A 363 -14.13 -37.00 -38.16
CA SER A 363 -13.61 -37.83 -39.25
C SER A 363 -14.60 -38.89 -39.71
N PRO A 364 -14.75 -39.10 -41.03
CA PRO A 364 -15.60 -40.17 -41.53
C PRO A 364 -14.97 -41.58 -41.29
N PRO A 365 -15.79 -42.65 -41.21
CA PRO A 365 -15.27 -44.01 -41.09
C PRO A 365 -14.32 -44.35 -42.25
N GLY A 366 -13.23 -45.04 -41.96
CA GLY A 366 -12.17 -45.42 -42.92
C GLY A 366 -11.11 -44.33 -43.15
N SER A 367 -11.22 -43.19 -42.46
CA SER A 367 -10.21 -42.12 -42.54
C SER A 367 -9.14 -42.24 -41.43
N ALA A 368 -8.14 -41.33 -41.50
CA ALA A 368 -7.06 -41.27 -40.52
C ALA A 368 -7.01 -39.90 -39.84
N VAL A 369 -6.70 -39.92 -38.58
CA VAL A 369 -6.33 -38.74 -37.74
C VAL A 369 -4.83 -38.80 -37.46
N SER A 370 -4.10 -37.75 -37.81
CA SER A 370 -2.66 -37.65 -37.53
C SER A 370 -2.38 -36.75 -36.34
N VAL A 371 -1.59 -37.23 -35.40
CA VAL A 371 -1.23 -36.50 -34.17
C VAL A 371 0.29 -36.37 -34.10
N THR A 372 0.79 -35.15 -33.98
CA THR A 372 2.22 -34.88 -33.89
C THR A 372 2.55 -34.11 -32.63
N LEU A 373 3.47 -34.61 -31.82
CA LEU A 373 4.10 -33.89 -30.73
C LEU A 373 5.51 -33.49 -31.21
N SER A 374 5.80 -32.22 -31.30
CA SER A 374 7.08 -31.68 -31.73
C SER A 374 7.56 -30.55 -30.84
N GLN A 375 8.84 -30.23 -30.92
CA GLN A 375 9.45 -29.11 -30.25
C GLN A 375 10.14 -28.22 -31.26
N ASP A 376 9.87 -26.92 -31.22
CA ASP A 376 10.67 -25.90 -31.91
C ASP A 376 11.68 -25.25 -30.92
N SER A 377 12.24 -24.07 -31.26
CA SER A 377 13.20 -23.37 -30.40
C SER A 377 12.60 -22.98 -29.05
N ASP A 378 11.35 -22.52 -29.05
CA ASP A 378 10.72 -21.80 -27.94
C ASP A 378 9.47 -22.49 -27.41
N ASN A 379 8.92 -23.47 -28.14
CA ASN A 379 7.65 -24.08 -27.83
C ASN A 379 7.63 -25.60 -27.96
N LEU A 380 6.79 -26.23 -27.15
CA LEU A 380 6.27 -27.56 -27.39
C LEU A 380 4.97 -27.43 -28.20
N VAL A 381 4.90 -28.13 -29.34
CA VAL A 381 3.78 -28.00 -30.29
C VAL A 381 3.06 -29.33 -30.44
N ILE A 382 1.74 -29.30 -30.22
CA ILE A 382 0.83 -30.41 -30.50
C ILE A 382 0.05 -30.07 -31.77
N THR A 383 0.11 -30.91 -32.79
CA THR A 383 -0.65 -30.77 -34.00
C THR A 383 -1.55 -31.96 -34.21
N VAL A 384 -2.85 -31.76 -34.37
CA VAL A 384 -3.84 -32.79 -34.67
C VAL A 384 -4.48 -32.45 -36.02
N VAL A 385 -4.46 -33.40 -36.95
CA VAL A 385 -5.00 -33.24 -38.30
C VAL A 385 -6.07 -34.26 -38.54
N ASP A 386 -7.26 -33.81 -38.91
CA ASP A 386 -8.38 -34.67 -39.24
C ASP A 386 -8.75 -34.61 -40.75
N SER A 387 -9.60 -35.52 -41.18
CA SER A 387 -10.14 -35.62 -42.54
C SER A 387 -11.64 -35.32 -42.55
N GLY A 388 -12.14 -34.51 -41.61
CA GLY A 388 -13.54 -34.16 -41.45
C GLY A 388 -14.05 -33.18 -42.49
N HIS A 389 -15.25 -32.68 -42.26
CA HIS A 389 -15.92 -31.73 -43.20
C HIS A 389 -15.37 -30.29 -43.08
N GLY A 390 -14.45 -30.05 -42.16
CA GLY A 390 -13.98 -28.71 -41.81
C GLY A 390 -15.00 -27.90 -40.98
N MET A 391 -14.71 -26.62 -40.80
CA MET A 391 -15.55 -25.67 -40.09
C MET A 391 -15.77 -24.43 -40.97
N SER A 392 -16.91 -23.74 -40.81
CA SER A 392 -17.14 -22.47 -41.48
C SER A 392 -16.29 -21.35 -40.81
N ASP A 393 -15.93 -20.33 -41.60
CA ASP A 393 -15.16 -19.18 -41.11
C ASP A 393 -15.86 -18.47 -39.94
N GLU A 394 -17.19 -18.42 -39.95
CA GLU A 394 -17.98 -17.85 -38.88
C GLU A 394 -17.86 -18.68 -37.58
N PHE A 395 -17.86 -20.01 -37.69
CA PHE A 395 -17.73 -20.89 -36.53
C PHE A 395 -16.31 -20.91 -35.99
N LEU A 396 -15.29 -20.78 -36.81
CA LEU A 396 -13.88 -20.70 -36.37
C LEU A 396 -13.65 -19.58 -35.39
N GLN A 397 -14.33 -18.43 -35.52
CA GLN A 397 -14.20 -17.28 -34.60
C GLN A 397 -14.70 -17.60 -33.19
N VAL A 398 -15.69 -18.49 -33.07
CA VAL A 398 -16.34 -18.86 -31.79
C VAL A 398 -16.08 -20.30 -31.38
N ALA A 399 -15.26 -21.04 -32.11
CA ALA A 399 -15.05 -22.48 -31.92
C ALA A 399 -14.47 -22.82 -30.54
N PHE A 400 -13.71 -21.91 -29.95
CA PHE A 400 -13.12 -22.02 -28.62
C PHE A 400 -14.03 -21.46 -27.49
N ASP A 401 -15.17 -20.84 -27.83
CA ASP A 401 -16.11 -20.36 -26.85
C ASP A 401 -16.86 -21.53 -26.18
N ARG A 402 -17.26 -21.33 -24.93
CA ARG A 402 -17.98 -22.37 -24.19
C ARG A 402 -19.30 -22.71 -24.85
N PHE A 403 -19.61 -24.00 -24.92
CA PHE A 403 -20.84 -24.53 -25.49
C PHE A 403 -21.04 -24.25 -27.02
N SER A 404 -20.02 -23.78 -27.70
CA SER A 404 -20.06 -23.55 -29.15
C SER A 404 -20.17 -24.84 -29.92
N ARG A 405 -21.12 -24.87 -30.89
CA ARG A 405 -21.39 -26.01 -31.79
C ARG A 405 -21.67 -25.53 -33.19
N PRO A 406 -21.20 -26.23 -34.23
CA PRO A 406 -21.58 -25.91 -35.60
C PRO A 406 -23.10 -26.13 -35.81
N THR A 407 -23.77 -25.15 -36.42
CA THR A 407 -25.22 -25.20 -36.70
C THR A 407 -25.60 -26.29 -37.74
N SER A 408 -24.65 -26.77 -38.51
CA SER A 408 -24.82 -27.76 -39.58
C SER A 408 -24.75 -29.23 -39.16
N SER A 409 -24.46 -29.51 -37.89
CA SER A 409 -24.41 -30.90 -37.40
C SER A 409 -25.82 -31.49 -37.33
N ARG A 410 -26.09 -32.53 -38.15
CA ARG A 410 -27.29 -33.37 -38.13
C ARG A 410 -27.68 -33.82 -36.71
N PRO A 411 -28.95 -34.18 -36.52
CA PRO A 411 -29.55 -34.19 -35.19
C PRO A 411 -28.85 -35.09 -34.17
N ARG A 412 -28.48 -34.50 -33.03
CA ARG A 412 -28.41 -35.01 -31.67
C ARG A 412 -27.67 -36.30 -31.30
N ALA A 413 -27.20 -37.12 -32.24
CA ALA A 413 -26.63 -38.46 -31.88
C ALA A 413 -25.09 -38.44 -31.63
N ILE A 414 -24.32 -37.46 -32.05
CA ILE A 414 -22.85 -37.49 -32.06
C ILE A 414 -22.22 -36.18 -31.51
N GLY A 415 -22.98 -35.33 -30.84
CA GLY A 415 -22.47 -34.03 -30.38
C GLY A 415 -21.88 -34.07 -28.98
N GLY A 416 -20.63 -33.65 -28.84
CA GLY A 416 -19.97 -33.39 -27.57
C GLY A 416 -20.60 -32.22 -26.78
N SER A 417 -20.13 -31.95 -25.55
CA SER A 417 -20.63 -30.88 -24.67
C SER A 417 -20.41 -29.45 -25.19
N GLY A 418 -19.61 -29.26 -26.26
CA GLY A 418 -19.16 -27.93 -26.68
C GLY A 418 -18.13 -27.28 -25.72
N LEU A 419 -17.60 -28.04 -24.78
CA LEU A 419 -16.60 -27.57 -23.82
C LEU A 419 -15.17 -28.02 -24.13
N GLY A 420 -14.98 -29.03 -25.02
CA GLY A 420 -13.65 -29.58 -25.28
C GLY A 420 -12.63 -28.57 -25.80
N LEU A 421 -13.00 -27.75 -26.80
CA LEU A 421 -12.13 -26.70 -27.30
C LEU A 421 -11.97 -25.52 -26.33
N ALA A 422 -12.98 -25.22 -25.51
CA ALA A 422 -12.87 -24.23 -24.44
C ALA A 422 -11.87 -24.67 -23.36
N ILE A 423 -11.86 -25.95 -23.00
CA ILE A 423 -10.85 -26.56 -22.12
C ILE A 423 -9.46 -26.46 -22.72
N VAL A 424 -9.30 -26.78 -24.01
CA VAL A 424 -8.03 -26.64 -24.74
C VAL A 424 -7.51 -25.20 -24.62
N ARG A 425 -8.35 -24.20 -24.94
CA ARG A 425 -7.99 -22.78 -24.85
C ARG A 425 -7.60 -22.39 -23.42
N ALA A 426 -8.36 -22.81 -22.41
CA ALA A 426 -8.10 -22.48 -21.01
C ALA A 426 -6.76 -23.07 -20.55
N ILE A 427 -6.45 -24.32 -20.87
CA ILE A 427 -5.17 -24.97 -20.55
C ILE A 427 -4.01 -24.24 -21.20
N VAL A 428 -4.10 -24.00 -22.50
CA VAL A 428 -3.02 -23.42 -23.29
C VAL A 428 -2.76 -21.96 -22.87
N SER A 429 -3.81 -21.14 -22.74
CA SER A 429 -3.69 -19.75 -22.29
C SER A 429 -3.09 -19.62 -20.90
N ARG A 430 -3.46 -20.51 -19.98
CA ARG A 430 -2.90 -20.54 -18.63
C ARG A 430 -1.41 -20.91 -18.63
N SER A 431 -0.98 -21.74 -19.58
CA SER A 431 0.43 -22.08 -19.76
C SER A 431 1.23 -21.02 -20.54
N GLY A 432 0.60 -19.88 -20.87
CA GLY A 432 1.21 -18.80 -21.67
C GLY A 432 1.33 -19.09 -23.16
N GLY A 433 0.63 -20.13 -23.65
CA GLY A 433 0.64 -20.57 -25.04
C GLY A 433 -0.55 -20.08 -25.86
N ASP A 434 -0.73 -20.65 -27.05
CA ASP A 434 -1.84 -20.34 -27.98
C ASP A 434 -2.39 -21.61 -28.63
N ALA A 435 -3.68 -21.59 -28.96
CA ALA A 435 -4.37 -22.66 -29.66
C ALA A 435 -5.12 -22.10 -30.86
N ARG A 436 -4.96 -22.73 -32.04
CA ARG A 436 -5.59 -22.30 -33.27
C ARG A 436 -6.13 -23.48 -34.07
N LEU A 437 -7.12 -23.19 -34.90
CA LEU A 437 -7.74 -24.12 -35.87
C LEU A 437 -7.53 -23.58 -37.27
N GLU A 438 -7.00 -24.42 -38.16
CA GLU A 438 -6.68 -24.05 -39.52
C GLU A 438 -7.44 -24.99 -40.47
N PRO A 439 -8.27 -24.46 -41.40
CA PRO A 439 -8.88 -25.26 -42.46
C PRO A 439 -7.80 -25.83 -43.38
N ARG A 440 -8.00 -27.06 -43.89
CA ARG A 440 -7.10 -27.69 -44.87
C ARG A 440 -7.67 -27.60 -46.28
N ALA A 441 -6.79 -27.35 -47.21
CA ALA A 441 -7.18 -27.31 -48.65
C ALA A 441 -7.75 -28.67 -49.16
N GLU A 442 -7.29 -29.77 -48.55
CA GLU A 442 -7.71 -31.14 -48.91
C GLU A 442 -8.96 -31.60 -48.15
N GLY A 443 -9.58 -30.71 -47.37
CA GLY A 443 -10.66 -30.99 -46.45
C GLY A 443 -10.14 -31.38 -45.05
N GLY A 444 -11.03 -31.24 -44.03
CA GLY A 444 -10.67 -31.43 -42.62
C GLY A 444 -10.07 -30.20 -41.95
N MET A 445 -9.59 -30.40 -40.76
CA MET A 445 -9.00 -29.35 -39.93
C MET A 445 -7.60 -29.71 -39.44
N ARG A 446 -6.81 -28.69 -39.18
CA ARG A 446 -5.55 -28.77 -38.41
C ARG A 446 -5.76 -27.99 -37.14
N ALA A 447 -5.72 -28.67 -36.00
CA ALA A 447 -5.68 -28.04 -34.69
C ALA A 447 -4.23 -27.98 -34.20
N VAL A 448 -3.78 -26.81 -33.81
CA VAL A 448 -2.42 -26.59 -33.31
C VAL A 448 -2.49 -25.96 -31.90
N ALA A 449 -1.83 -26.59 -30.95
CA ALA A 449 -1.63 -26.03 -29.62
C ALA A 449 -0.14 -25.83 -29.37
N THR A 450 0.25 -24.65 -28.95
CA THR A 450 1.64 -24.25 -28.64
C THR A 450 1.78 -23.96 -27.17
N LEU A 451 2.80 -24.50 -26.51
CA LEU A 451 3.10 -24.33 -25.11
C LEU A 451 4.54 -23.80 -24.98
N PRO A 452 4.77 -22.63 -24.43
CA PRO A 452 6.12 -22.04 -24.33
C PRO A 452 7.00 -22.88 -23.41
N LEU A 453 8.27 -23.01 -23.81
CA LEU A 453 9.30 -23.59 -22.98
C LEU A 453 9.71 -22.60 -21.91
N LEU A 454 9.88 -23.05 -20.68
CA LEU A 454 10.47 -22.23 -19.64
C LEU A 454 11.99 -22.19 -19.85
N GLU A 455 12.56 -21.00 -19.76
CA GLU A 455 14.00 -20.83 -19.75
C GLU A 455 14.64 -21.69 -18.64
N SER A 456 15.71 -22.38 -18.99
CA SER A 456 16.43 -23.35 -18.12
C SER A 456 17.33 -22.66 -17.10
#